data_29f740f7e2f2e90f17065937459b51f7
#
_entry.id   29f740f7e2f2e90f17065937459b51f7
#
_cell.length_a   1.000
_cell.length_b   1.000
_cell.length_c   1.000
_cell.angle_alpha   90.00
_cell.angle_beta   90.00
_cell.angle_gamma   90.00
#
_symmetry.space_group_name_H-M   'P 1'
#
loop_
_entity.id
_entity.type
_entity.pdbx_description
1 polymer ?
#
loop_
_entity_poly.entity_id
_entity_poly.type
_entity_poly.pdbx_seq_one_letter_code
_entity_poly.pdbx_strand_id
1 'polypeptide(L)'
;MAEEYQSRLQNAVDSMVKNLERENIRKMQGKMFRCSAECCDNEKASMQQVHGCIERCHAPLAQAQSLVTSELERFQDRLGRCTMHCNDIAKDFLDSGKKESQARAQLESCVMKCAEDHMNLIPSMTKKLKDSLVEADRKTS
;
A
#
# COMPACT_ATOMS: atom_id res chain seq x y z
N MET A 1 -17.38 17.97 2.22
CA MET A 1 -16.42 18.27 1.15
C MET A 1 -15.08 17.60 1.34
N ALA A 2 -14.34 17.86 2.43
CA ALA A 2 -13.11 17.12 2.72
C ALA A 2 -13.35 15.62 2.85
N GLU A 3 -14.45 15.23 3.47
CA GLU A 3 -14.83 13.83 3.63
C GLU A 3 -15.04 13.12 2.30
N GLU A 4 -15.60 13.81 1.30
CA GLU A 4 -15.76 13.28 -0.05
C GLU A 4 -14.43 12.96 -0.70
N TYR A 5 -13.47 13.88 -0.57
CA TYR A 5 -12.13 13.69 -1.12
C TYR A 5 -11.39 12.54 -0.44
N GLN A 6 -11.54 12.44 0.89
CA GLN A 6 -10.94 11.34 1.65
C GLN A 6 -11.54 10.00 1.24
N SER A 7 -12.86 9.97 1.03
CA SER A 7 -13.57 8.77 0.58
C SER A 7 -13.10 8.35 -0.83
N ARG A 8 -12.95 9.30 -1.74
CA ARG A 8 -12.43 9.05 -3.09
C ARG A 8 -11.01 8.50 -3.04
N LEU A 9 -10.18 9.08 -2.17
CA LEU A 9 -8.80 8.64 -1.99
C LEU A 9 -8.76 7.20 -1.49
N GLN A 10 -9.56 6.88 -0.48
CA GLN A 10 -9.64 5.52 0.06
C GLN A 10 -10.11 4.53 -1.00
N ASN A 11 -11.12 4.90 -1.78
CA ASN A 11 -11.63 4.05 -2.86
C ASN A 11 -10.58 3.83 -3.95
N ALA A 12 -9.80 4.85 -4.27
CA ALA A 12 -8.72 4.74 -5.25
C ALA A 12 -7.62 3.80 -4.76
N VAL A 13 -7.24 3.88 -3.48
CA VAL A 13 -6.26 2.99 -2.87
C VAL A 13 -6.80 1.55 -2.87
N ASP A 14 -8.05 1.36 -2.47
CA ASP A 14 -8.69 0.03 -2.46
C ASP A 14 -8.72 -0.59 -3.85
N SER A 15 -9.05 0.21 -4.88
CA SER A 15 -9.04 -0.25 -6.27
C SER A 15 -7.65 -0.66 -6.72
N MET A 16 -6.64 0.12 -6.36
CA MET A 16 -5.25 -0.20 -6.68
C MET A 16 -4.84 -1.54 -6.05
N VAL A 17 -5.15 -1.74 -4.76
CA VAL A 17 -4.82 -2.97 -4.05
C VAL A 17 -5.51 -4.18 -4.69
N LYS A 18 -6.80 -4.04 -5.04
CA LYS A 18 -7.55 -5.11 -5.71
C LYS A 18 -6.93 -5.46 -7.06
N ASN A 19 -6.50 -4.46 -7.82
CA ASN A 19 -5.86 -4.69 -9.12
C ASN A 19 -4.50 -5.39 -8.96
N LEU A 20 -3.70 -4.98 -7.99
CA LEU A 20 -2.41 -5.61 -7.69
C LEU A 20 -2.60 -7.06 -7.26
N GLU A 21 -3.60 -7.34 -6.43
CA GLU A 21 -3.94 -8.71 -6.03
C GLU A 21 -4.29 -9.53 -7.27
N ARG A 22 -5.21 -9.05 -8.08
CA ARG A 22 -5.73 -9.78 -9.25
C ARG A 22 -4.65 -10.03 -10.29
N GLU A 23 -3.86 -9.02 -10.61
CA GLU A 23 -2.88 -9.10 -11.71
C GLU A 23 -1.54 -9.71 -11.32
N ASN A 24 -1.10 -9.50 -10.08
CA ASN A 24 0.26 -9.86 -9.66
C ASN A 24 0.30 -10.87 -8.51
N ILE A 25 -0.34 -10.54 -7.39
CA ILE A 25 -0.26 -11.36 -6.17
C ILE A 25 -0.86 -12.73 -6.37
N ARG A 26 -2.00 -12.80 -7.03
CA ARG A 26 -2.71 -14.07 -7.28
C ARG A 26 -1.86 -15.07 -8.07
N LYS A 27 -1.14 -14.61 -9.07
CA LYS A 27 -0.20 -15.44 -9.85
C LYS A 27 0.92 -15.98 -8.98
N MET A 28 1.49 -15.12 -8.14
CA MET A 28 2.56 -15.50 -7.22
C MET A 28 2.06 -16.50 -6.19
N GLN A 29 0.83 -16.30 -5.71
CA GLN A 29 0.18 -17.22 -4.78
C GLN A 29 -0.03 -18.60 -5.40
N GLY A 30 -0.49 -18.65 -6.65
CA GLY A 30 -0.63 -19.89 -7.41
C GLY A 30 0.69 -20.63 -7.57
N LYS A 31 1.76 -19.89 -7.92
CA LYS A 31 3.11 -20.46 -8.04
C LYS A 31 3.59 -21.02 -6.71
N MET A 32 3.34 -20.30 -5.62
CA MET A 32 3.71 -20.72 -4.27
C MET A 32 3.06 -22.05 -3.90
N PHE A 33 1.76 -22.20 -4.18
CA PHE A 33 1.05 -23.44 -3.87
C PHE A 33 1.54 -24.61 -4.72
N ARG A 34 1.78 -24.38 -6.02
CA ARG A 34 2.32 -25.43 -6.90
C ARG A 34 3.73 -25.85 -6.48
N CYS A 35 4.57 -24.86 -6.15
CA CYS A 35 5.92 -25.10 -5.64
C CYS A 35 5.88 -25.93 -4.34
N SER A 36 5.00 -25.56 -3.42
CA SER A 36 4.84 -26.26 -2.13
C SER A 36 4.37 -27.70 -2.33
N ALA A 37 3.44 -27.90 -3.25
CA ALA A 37 2.95 -29.24 -3.58
C ALA A 37 4.09 -30.13 -4.11
N GLU A 38 4.94 -29.60 -4.98
CA GLU A 38 6.10 -30.32 -5.50
C GLU A 38 7.07 -30.73 -4.40
N CYS A 39 7.26 -29.88 -3.38
CA CYS A 39 8.09 -30.22 -2.22
C CYS A 39 7.56 -31.46 -1.52
N CYS A 40 6.24 -31.59 -1.40
CA CYS A 40 5.59 -32.72 -0.72
C CYS A 40 5.63 -34.01 -1.54
N ASP A 41 5.83 -33.90 -2.85
CA ASP A 41 5.88 -35.06 -3.74
C ASP A 41 7.22 -35.81 -3.66
N ASN A 42 8.24 -35.21 -3.05
CA ASN A 42 9.56 -35.85 -2.90
C ASN A 42 9.54 -36.82 -1.72
N GLU A 43 9.26 -38.07 -1.96
CA GLU A 43 9.16 -39.11 -0.95
C GLU A 43 10.49 -39.39 -0.23
N LYS A 44 11.62 -39.09 -0.86
CA LYS A 44 12.94 -39.34 -0.30
C LYS A 44 13.42 -38.21 0.63
N ALA A 45 12.75 -37.05 0.61
CA ALA A 45 13.14 -35.94 1.43
C ALA A 45 12.75 -36.14 2.89
N SER A 46 13.59 -35.66 3.79
CA SER A 46 13.27 -35.64 5.21
C SER A 46 12.19 -34.59 5.50
N MET A 47 11.58 -34.67 6.68
CA MET A 47 10.61 -33.67 7.14
C MET A 47 11.21 -32.26 7.10
N GLN A 48 12.45 -32.12 7.56
CA GLN A 48 13.17 -30.83 7.58
C GLN A 48 13.42 -30.32 6.17
N GLN A 49 13.76 -31.19 5.23
CA GLN A 49 13.99 -30.82 3.83
C GLN A 49 12.69 -30.35 3.18
N VAL A 50 11.56 -31.01 3.46
CA VAL A 50 10.24 -30.60 2.95
C VAL A 50 9.88 -29.22 3.52
N HIS A 51 10.04 -29.01 4.82
CA HIS A 51 9.78 -27.71 5.44
C HIS A 51 10.62 -26.59 4.84
N GLY A 52 11.91 -26.82 4.68
CA GLY A 52 12.81 -25.82 4.07
C GLY A 52 12.43 -25.50 2.63
N CYS A 53 12.02 -26.51 1.88
CA CYS A 53 11.55 -26.37 0.50
C CYS A 53 10.30 -25.48 0.46
N ILE A 54 9.32 -25.76 1.31
CA ILE A 54 8.07 -25.01 1.38
C ILE A 54 8.35 -23.55 1.78
N GLU A 55 9.23 -23.33 2.75
CA GLU A 55 9.61 -21.97 3.16
C GLU A 55 10.20 -21.18 2.00
N ARG A 56 11.06 -21.81 1.19
CA ARG A 56 11.63 -21.17 0.01
C ARG A 56 10.56 -20.83 -1.04
N CYS A 57 9.53 -21.67 -1.14
CA CYS A 57 8.40 -21.42 -2.04
C CYS A 57 7.59 -20.20 -1.61
N HIS A 58 7.48 -19.97 -0.30
CA HIS A 58 6.71 -18.85 0.28
C HIS A 58 7.47 -17.53 0.24
N ALA A 59 8.79 -17.53 0.22
CA ALA A 59 9.61 -16.33 0.37
C ALA A 59 9.27 -15.23 -0.66
N PRO A 60 9.10 -15.51 -1.96
CA PRO A 60 8.78 -14.46 -2.92
C PRO A 60 7.42 -13.81 -2.68
N LEU A 61 6.42 -14.58 -2.29
CA LEU A 61 5.10 -14.05 -1.99
C LEU A 61 5.15 -13.17 -0.73
N ALA A 62 5.87 -13.61 0.31
CA ALA A 62 6.07 -12.83 1.53
C ALA A 62 6.77 -11.50 1.23
N GLN A 63 7.79 -11.53 0.37
CA GLN A 63 8.49 -10.32 -0.08
C GLN A 63 7.55 -9.37 -0.83
N ALA A 64 6.73 -9.90 -1.73
CA ALA A 64 5.76 -9.12 -2.49
C ALA A 64 4.75 -8.44 -1.57
N GLN A 65 4.20 -9.18 -0.61
CA GLN A 65 3.24 -8.65 0.36
C GLN A 65 3.88 -7.56 1.24
N SER A 66 5.14 -7.76 1.64
CA SER A 66 5.89 -6.78 2.42
C SER A 66 6.12 -5.49 1.62
N LEU A 67 6.41 -5.57 0.33
CA LEU A 67 6.58 -4.42 -0.55
C LEU A 67 5.30 -3.58 -0.63
N VAL A 68 4.16 -4.25 -0.82
CA VAL A 68 2.86 -3.56 -0.89
C VAL A 68 2.54 -2.89 0.45
N THR A 69 2.70 -3.62 1.55
CA THR A 69 2.42 -3.11 2.90
C THR A 69 3.29 -1.90 3.22
N SER A 70 4.59 -1.98 2.94
CA SER A 70 5.54 -0.89 3.20
C SER A 70 5.19 0.36 2.40
N GLU A 71 4.82 0.19 1.14
CA GLU A 71 4.47 1.32 0.28
C GLU A 71 3.17 1.99 0.74
N LEU A 72 2.18 1.19 1.16
CA LEU A 72 0.93 1.70 1.70
C LEU A 72 1.15 2.43 3.03
N GLU A 73 1.99 1.90 3.90
CA GLU A 73 2.33 2.55 5.17
C GLU A 73 3.01 3.90 4.92
N ARG A 74 3.94 3.95 3.98
CA ARG A 74 4.62 5.19 3.59
C ARG A 74 3.63 6.21 3.05
N PHE A 75 2.70 5.77 2.24
CA PHE A 75 1.62 6.61 1.69
C PHE A 75 0.74 7.17 2.80
N GLN A 76 0.32 6.32 3.74
CA GLN A 76 -0.51 6.72 4.88
C GLN A 76 0.23 7.70 5.80
N ASP A 77 1.50 7.45 6.09
CA ASP A 77 2.33 8.35 6.90
C ASP A 77 2.45 9.74 6.26
N ARG A 78 2.68 9.75 4.95
CA ARG A 78 2.81 10.99 4.19
C ARG A 78 1.51 11.78 4.22
N LEU A 79 0.38 11.10 4.03
CA LEU A 79 -0.95 11.72 4.11
C LEU A 79 -1.20 12.25 5.52
N GLY A 80 -0.86 11.48 6.55
CA GLY A 80 -1.00 11.87 7.94
C GLY A 80 -0.21 13.12 8.28
N ARG A 81 1.04 13.22 7.81
CA ARG A 81 1.87 14.42 8.01
C ARG A 81 1.25 15.65 7.32
N CYS A 82 0.70 15.47 6.14
CA CYS A 82 0.03 16.54 5.41
C CYS A 82 -1.17 17.08 6.20
N THR A 83 -2.02 16.19 6.73
CA THR A 83 -3.20 16.58 7.50
C THR A 83 -2.81 17.20 8.85
N MET A 84 -1.75 16.71 9.50
CA MET A 84 -1.22 17.31 10.73
C MET A 84 -0.76 18.75 10.50
N HIS A 85 -0.07 18.97 9.38
CA HIS A 85 0.36 20.33 8.99
C HIS A 85 -0.84 21.25 8.80
N CYS A 86 -1.93 20.74 8.22
CA CYS A 86 -3.18 21.48 8.08
C CYS A 86 -3.77 21.89 9.44
N ASN A 87 -3.74 20.98 10.42
CA ASN A 87 -4.19 21.26 11.78
C ASN A 87 -3.35 22.35 12.43
N ASP A 88 -2.03 22.31 12.22
CA ASP A 88 -1.11 23.31 12.77
C ASP A 88 -1.40 24.70 12.20
N ILE A 89 -1.66 24.79 10.89
CA ILE A 89 -2.02 26.05 10.23
C ILE A 89 -3.34 26.59 10.80
N ALA A 90 -4.34 25.74 10.99
CA ALA A 90 -5.63 26.14 11.54
C ALA A 90 -5.48 26.68 12.96
N LYS A 91 -4.63 26.04 13.77
CA LYS A 91 -4.32 26.49 15.13
C LYS A 91 -3.67 27.87 15.11
N ASP A 92 -2.72 28.10 14.20
CA ASP A 92 -2.04 29.38 14.05
C ASP A 92 -3.04 30.49 13.66
N PHE A 93 -4.03 30.18 12.84
CA PHE A 93 -5.11 31.12 12.48
C PHE A 93 -5.88 31.56 13.72
N LEU A 94 -6.27 30.61 14.57
CA LEU A 94 -6.99 30.91 15.81
C LEU A 94 -6.13 31.72 16.78
N ASP A 95 -4.87 31.37 16.93
CA ASP A 95 -3.93 32.03 17.82
C ASP A 95 -3.64 33.48 17.37
N SER A 96 -3.73 33.73 16.06
CA SER A 96 -3.53 35.08 15.52
C SER A 96 -4.79 35.94 15.58
N GLY A 97 -5.86 35.48 16.22
CA GLY A 97 -7.09 36.23 16.44
C GLY A 97 -8.09 36.17 15.31
N LYS A 98 -7.91 35.30 14.35
CA LYS A 98 -8.87 35.13 13.25
C LYS A 98 -10.08 34.35 13.73
N LYS A 99 -11.19 34.49 13.01
CA LYS A 99 -12.46 33.84 13.37
C LYS A 99 -12.36 32.33 13.21
N GLU A 100 -13.05 31.59 14.08
CA GLU A 100 -13.13 30.13 14.02
C GLU A 100 -13.61 29.64 12.66
N SER A 101 -14.59 30.34 12.05
CA SER A 101 -15.10 29.99 10.72
C SER A 101 -14.03 30.06 9.64
N GLN A 102 -13.10 31.02 9.74
CA GLN A 102 -11.98 31.16 8.80
C GLN A 102 -10.96 30.05 9.00
N ALA A 103 -10.66 29.70 10.26
CA ALA A 103 -9.75 28.61 10.60
C ALA A 103 -10.30 27.28 10.07
N ARG A 104 -11.61 27.05 10.25
CA ARG A 104 -12.28 25.83 9.76
C ARG A 104 -12.25 25.73 8.24
N ALA A 105 -12.52 26.84 7.54
CA ALA A 105 -12.46 26.90 6.08
C ALA A 105 -11.03 26.62 5.57
N GLN A 106 -10.03 27.17 6.24
CA GLN A 106 -8.63 26.93 5.92
C GLN A 106 -8.25 25.47 6.12
N LEU A 107 -8.69 24.87 7.23
CA LEU A 107 -8.45 23.46 7.52
C LEU A 107 -9.04 22.56 6.42
N GLU A 108 -10.30 22.80 6.08
CA GLU A 108 -10.99 22.00 5.06
C GLU A 108 -10.29 22.11 3.70
N SER A 109 -9.94 23.32 3.28
CA SER A 109 -9.23 23.56 2.01
C SER A 109 -7.88 22.85 2.01
N CYS A 110 -7.15 22.92 3.10
CA CYS A 110 -5.83 22.30 3.24
C CYS A 110 -5.94 20.76 3.17
N VAL A 111 -6.90 20.17 3.88
CA VAL A 111 -7.13 18.72 3.88
C VAL A 111 -7.56 18.24 2.50
N MET A 112 -8.41 18.99 1.80
CA MET A 112 -8.82 18.67 0.43
C MET A 112 -7.61 18.64 -0.51
N LYS A 113 -6.71 19.61 -0.37
CA LYS A 113 -5.48 19.65 -1.17
C LYS A 113 -4.56 18.46 -0.86
N CYS A 114 -4.44 18.07 0.41
CA CYS A 114 -3.70 16.87 0.79
C CYS A 114 -4.24 15.62 0.09
N ALA A 115 -5.56 15.46 0.11
CA ALA A 115 -6.22 14.32 -0.53
C ALA A 115 -6.00 14.34 -2.05
N GLU A 116 -6.15 15.50 -2.66
CA GLU A 116 -5.96 15.67 -4.11
C GLU A 116 -4.52 15.36 -4.53
N ASP A 117 -3.54 15.89 -3.81
CA ASP A 117 -2.13 15.65 -4.09
C ASP A 117 -1.81 14.16 -3.97
N HIS A 118 -2.39 13.48 -2.99
CA HIS A 118 -2.18 12.05 -2.78
C HIS A 118 -2.91 11.20 -3.83
N MET A 119 -4.08 11.65 -4.30
CA MET A 119 -4.74 11.01 -5.45
C MET A 119 -3.81 11.02 -6.67
N ASN A 120 -3.11 12.13 -6.89
CA ASN A 120 -2.20 12.28 -8.03
C ASN A 120 -0.93 11.43 -7.89
N LEU A 121 -0.60 10.95 -6.69
CA LEU A 121 0.53 10.06 -6.45
C LEU A 121 0.21 8.59 -6.74
N ILE A 122 -1.06 8.22 -6.75
CA ILE A 122 -1.48 6.82 -6.91
C ILE A 122 -0.99 6.20 -8.22
N PRO A 123 -1.08 6.85 -9.38
CA PRO A 123 -0.59 6.23 -10.62
C PRO A 123 0.90 5.87 -10.58
N SER A 124 1.76 6.75 -10.07
CA SER A 124 3.20 6.47 -10.00
C SER A 124 3.51 5.42 -8.94
N MET A 125 2.81 5.43 -7.80
CA MET A 125 2.93 4.41 -6.76
C MET A 125 2.52 3.05 -7.31
N THR A 126 1.42 2.98 -8.05
CA THR A 126 0.93 1.76 -8.68
C THR A 126 1.95 1.19 -9.65
N LYS A 127 2.52 2.03 -10.50
CA LYS A 127 3.54 1.60 -11.46
C LYS A 127 4.77 1.05 -10.74
N LYS A 128 5.24 1.75 -9.73
CA LYS A 128 6.39 1.33 -8.92
C LYS A 128 6.14 -0.04 -8.28
N LEU A 129 4.96 -0.23 -7.71
CA LEU A 129 4.58 -1.50 -7.09
C LEU A 129 4.50 -2.62 -8.11
N LYS A 130 3.86 -2.39 -9.25
CA LYS A 130 3.77 -3.39 -10.31
C LYS A 130 5.16 -3.83 -10.80
N ASP A 131 6.05 -2.88 -11.02
CA ASP A 131 7.42 -3.16 -11.46
C ASP A 131 8.16 -3.98 -10.42
N SER A 132 8.02 -3.62 -9.14
CA SER A 132 8.64 -4.36 -8.02
C SER A 132 8.09 -5.78 -7.90
N LEU A 133 6.79 -5.95 -8.08
CA LEU A 133 6.14 -7.26 -8.00
C LEU A 133 6.54 -8.16 -9.17
N VAL A 134 6.65 -7.61 -10.37
CA VAL A 134 7.13 -8.34 -11.55
C VAL A 134 8.57 -8.81 -11.32
N GLU A 135 9.42 -7.95 -10.76
CA GLU A 135 10.81 -8.30 -10.45
C GLU A 135 10.88 -9.40 -9.39
N ALA A 136 10.06 -9.33 -8.34
CA ALA A 136 10.00 -10.36 -7.31
C ALA A 136 9.55 -11.70 -7.89
N ASP A 137 8.59 -11.68 -8.82
CA ASP A 137 8.09 -12.88 -9.50
C ASP A 137 9.16 -13.50 -10.42
N ARG A 138 9.95 -12.67 -11.10
CA ARG A 138 11.03 -13.13 -11.99
C ARG A 138 12.09 -13.93 -11.24
N LYS A 139 12.41 -13.52 -10.01
CA LYS A 139 13.43 -14.18 -9.18
C LYS A 139 13.05 -15.61 -8.78
N THR A 140 11.79 -16.02 -8.99
CA THR A 140 11.27 -17.31 -8.57
C THR A 140 11.11 -18.32 -9.71
N SER A 141 11.36 -17.89 -10.92
CA SER A 141 11.25 -18.80 -12.09
C SER A 141 12.63 -19.36 -12.53
#